data_fba6ee446b01949a04b9c90fbec7c087
#
_entry.id   fba6ee446b01949a04b9c90fbec7c087
#
_cell.length_a   1.000
_cell.length_b   1.000
_cell.length_c   1.000
_cell.angle_alpha   90.00
_cell.angle_beta   90.00
_cell.angle_gamma   90.00
#
_symmetry.space_group_name_H-M   'P 1'
#
loop_
_entity.id
_entity.type
_entity.pdbx_description
1 polymer ?
#
loop_
_entity_poly.entity_id
_entity_poly.type
_entity_poly.pdbx_seq_one_letter_code
_entity_poly.pdbx_strand_id
1 'polypeptide(L)'
;MESSKSSDNQSHQQYLSSIPLPKIDAILEEHDILKFNISNTNVSIVNGLRRTILSEIDIPILDTTDDAIDIEINTSMFNNEIIKQRLGCIPVNMKELDDSVKDLRMVLDRENTSNSIEYVTTKDFKLVDKKTNKELSENKVRELFPSNKQTKSYILFARLKPEISKEIKGERIKLTCDLSISNAKVNGMYNVVSSCAYKYAIDKVKQSAEWGKIEKKMMENTDEIDANLIQEKIRYEKENWFIHEGLRYNKEGSFDFCVETVGIYSNKDIVRKGCDVMLLKLNEMKNASENSKLFSIREMPVALKDSFDIILYNEDYSLGKVLEYVMHNSYYRKGLLSFVGFSKKHPHDDDSIIRIAFSKENSDVANVKNVVEILHNSCIIAANVFKEIKSNFQ
;
A
#
# COMPACT_ATOMS: atom_id res chain seq x y z
N MET A 1 49.07 -9.04 -0.02
CA MET A 1 47.87 -8.26 0.35
C MET A 1 46.83 -8.11 -0.77
N GLU A 2 47.06 -8.66 -1.96
CA GLU A 2 46.11 -8.61 -3.10
C GLU A 2 45.26 -9.88 -3.29
N SER A 3 45.59 -11.00 -2.64
CA SER A 3 44.84 -12.27 -2.77
C SER A 3 43.64 -12.40 -1.85
N SER A 4 43.50 -11.56 -0.80
CA SER A 4 42.35 -11.57 0.11
C SER A 4 41.15 -10.75 -0.40
N LYS A 5 41.39 -9.75 -1.28
CA LYS A 5 40.29 -8.93 -1.84
C LYS A 5 39.49 -9.59 -2.96
N SER A 6 40.05 -10.64 -3.61
CA SER A 6 39.36 -11.36 -4.68
C SER A 6 38.44 -12.47 -4.19
N SER A 7 38.72 -13.06 -3.01
CA SER A 7 37.85 -14.07 -2.39
C SER A 7 36.59 -13.47 -1.75
N ASP A 8 36.69 -12.26 -1.19
CA ASP A 8 35.54 -11.57 -0.58
C ASP A 8 34.52 -11.10 -1.64
N ASN A 9 35.00 -10.63 -2.81
CA ASN A 9 34.11 -10.23 -3.91
C ASN A 9 33.36 -11.41 -4.58
N GLN A 10 33.95 -12.60 -4.62
CA GLN A 10 33.27 -13.78 -5.17
C GLN A 10 32.23 -14.36 -4.23
N SER A 11 32.45 -14.31 -2.91
CA SER A 11 31.44 -14.72 -1.93
C SER A 11 30.22 -13.82 -1.95
N HIS A 12 30.38 -12.49 -2.11
CA HIS A 12 29.27 -11.55 -2.19
C HIS A 12 28.37 -11.74 -3.41
N GLN A 13 28.92 -12.00 -4.59
CA GLN A 13 28.12 -12.27 -5.79
C GLN A 13 27.24 -13.52 -5.67
N GLN A 14 27.66 -14.51 -4.90
CA GLN A 14 26.93 -15.76 -4.69
C GLN A 14 25.66 -15.58 -3.83
N TYR A 15 25.60 -14.54 -2.98
CA TYR A 15 24.42 -14.23 -2.16
C TYR A 15 23.40 -13.34 -2.90
N LEU A 16 23.84 -12.52 -3.84
CA LEU A 16 22.98 -11.58 -4.58
C LEU A 16 21.96 -12.28 -5.51
N SER A 17 22.20 -13.51 -5.92
CA SER A 17 21.31 -14.29 -6.81
C SER A 17 20.34 -15.24 -6.07
N SER A 18 20.14 -15.08 -4.77
CA SER A 18 19.47 -16.06 -3.92
C SER A 18 17.93 -16.05 -4.00
N ILE A 19 17.33 -14.98 -4.52
CA ILE A 19 15.89 -14.85 -4.65
C ILE A 19 15.52 -14.74 -6.12
N PRO A 20 14.54 -15.54 -6.59
CA PRO A 20 14.07 -15.44 -7.95
C PRO A 20 13.39 -14.10 -8.20
N LEU A 21 13.59 -13.52 -9.38
CA LEU A 21 12.92 -12.30 -9.77
C LEU A 21 11.45 -12.60 -10.10
N PRO A 22 10.51 -11.74 -9.67
CA PRO A 22 9.10 -11.91 -9.95
C PRO A 22 8.81 -11.75 -11.45
N LYS A 23 7.76 -12.43 -11.90
CA LYS A 23 7.21 -12.27 -13.26
C LYS A 23 5.82 -11.70 -13.14
N ILE A 24 5.52 -10.71 -13.98
CA ILE A 24 4.20 -10.08 -14.05
C ILE A 24 3.53 -10.54 -15.33
N ASP A 25 2.35 -11.10 -15.18
CA ASP A 25 1.53 -11.63 -16.29
C ASP A 25 0.08 -11.14 -16.18
N ALA A 26 -0.70 -11.30 -17.25
CA ALA A 26 -2.14 -11.08 -17.31
C ALA A 26 -2.56 -9.68 -16.83
N ILE A 27 -1.83 -8.63 -17.25
CA ILE A 27 -2.18 -7.25 -16.93
C ILE A 27 -3.45 -6.88 -17.71
N LEU A 28 -4.53 -6.61 -16.96
CA LEU A 28 -5.83 -6.23 -17.50
C LEU A 28 -6.36 -5.04 -16.70
N GLU A 29 -6.80 -4.00 -17.38
CA GLU A 29 -7.43 -2.84 -16.75
C GLU A 29 -8.83 -2.65 -17.33
N GLU A 30 -9.86 -2.85 -16.51
CA GLU A 30 -11.26 -2.73 -16.85
C GLU A 30 -12.02 -1.98 -15.76
N HIS A 31 -12.86 -1.01 -16.14
CA HIS A 31 -13.70 -0.24 -15.22
C HIS A 31 -12.92 0.40 -14.06
N ASP A 32 -11.76 1.00 -14.36
CA ASP A 32 -10.83 1.60 -13.40
C ASP A 32 -10.23 0.61 -12.37
N ILE A 33 -10.33 -0.70 -12.63
CA ILE A 33 -9.72 -1.76 -11.82
C ILE A 33 -8.58 -2.40 -12.61
N LEU A 34 -7.38 -2.35 -12.07
CA LEU A 34 -6.20 -3.04 -12.59
C LEU A 34 -6.08 -4.41 -11.93
N LYS A 35 -6.02 -5.45 -12.75
CA LYS A 35 -5.75 -6.83 -12.33
C LYS A 35 -4.49 -7.33 -13.00
N PHE A 36 -3.66 -8.04 -12.26
CA PHE A 36 -2.45 -8.67 -12.78
C PHE A 36 -2.03 -9.84 -11.90
N ASN A 37 -1.24 -10.75 -12.45
CA ASN A 37 -0.64 -11.85 -11.70
C ASN A 37 0.83 -11.54 -11.42
N ILE A 38 1.27 -11.76 -10.17
CA ILE A 38 2.68 -11.76 -9.76
C ILE A 38 3.06 -13.21 -9.45
N SER A 39 3.96 -13.78 -10.22
CA SER A 39 4.44 -15.15 -10.02
C SER A 39 5.94 -15.17 -9.69
N ASN A 40 6.44 -16.34 -9.26
CA ASN A 40 7.83 -16.54 -8.88
C ASN A 40 8.29 -15.64 -7.72
N THR A 41 7.42 -15.42 -6.73
CA THR A 41 7.66 -14.53 -5.60
C THR A 41 7.09 -15.10 -4.29
N ASN A 42 7.23 -14.37 -3.21
CA ASN A 42 6.71 -14.74 -1.88
C ASN A 42 5.64 -13.77 -1.40
N VAL A 43 4.75 -14.26 -0.54
CA VAL A 43 3.69 -13.47 0.07
C VAL A 43 4.22 -12.23 0.81
N SER A 44 5.43 -12.29 1.38
CA SER A 44 6.04 -11.14 2.08
C SER A 44 6.25 -9.95 1.15
N ILE A 45 6.74 -10.20 -0.09
CA ILE A 45 6.93 -9.18 -1.12
C ILE A 45 5.58 -8.59 -1.54
N VAL A 46 4.62 -9.46 -1.88
CA VAL A 46 3.29 -9.06 -2.36
C VAL A 46 2.52 -8.26 -1.30
N ASN A 47 2.55 -8.73 -0.05
CA ASN A 47 1.90 -8.02 1.05
C ASN A 47 2.62 -6.72 1.44
N GLY A 48 3.96 -6.69 1.34
CA GLY A 48 4.74 -5.48 1.50
C GLY A 48 4.30 -4.40 0.49
N LEU A 49 4.25 -4.76 -0.80
CA LEU A 49 3.77 -3.86 -1.86
C LEU A 49 2.32 -3.38 -1.60
N ARG A 50 1.40 -4.32 -1.31
CA ARG A 50 -0.01 -3.99 -1.02
C ARG A 50 -0.14 -2.99 0.13
N ARG A 51 0.56 -3.22 1.23
CA ARG A 51 0.51 -2.34 2.41
C ARG A 51 1.07 -0.97 2.11
N THR A 52 2.19 -0.90 1.39
CA THR A 52 2.81 0.36 0.96
C THR A 52 1.88 1.15 0.04
N ILE A 53 1.21 0.50 -0.90
CA ILE A 53 0.20 1.14 -1.76
C ILE A 53 -0.95 1.72 -0.93
N LEU A 54 -1.43 0.98 0.07
CA LEU A 54 -2.57 1.40 0.90
C LEU A 54 -2.26 2.58 1.83
N SER A 55 -1.00 2.72 2.29
CA SER A 55 -0.74 3.63 3.41
C SER A 55 0.41 4.62 3.22
N GLU A 56 1.32 4.41 2.26
CA GLU A 56 2.59 5.15 2.26
C GLU A 56 2.85 5.96 0.99
N ILE A 57 1.91 5.98 0.05
CA ILE A 57 2.03 6.82 -1.14
C ILE A 57 1.56 8.23 -0.79
N ASP A 58 2.45 9.20 -0.95
CA ASP A 58 2.16 10.60 -0.73
C ASP A 58 1.21 11.16 -1.79
N ILE A 59 0.27 12.00 -1.33
CA ILE A 59 -0.69 12.73 -2.17
C ILE A 59 -0.79 14.18 -1.73
N PRO A 60 -1.20 15.08 -2.63
CA PRO A 60 -1.61 16.42 -2.26
C PRO A 60 -2.97 16.34 -1.55
N ILE A 61 -3.10 17.05 -0.46
CA ILE A 61 -4.30 17.06 0.38
C ILE A 61 -4.77 18.47 0.65
N LEU A 62 -6.05 18.62 0.97
CA LEU A 62 -6.56 19.76 1.70
C LEU A 62 -6.29 19.51 3.18
N ASP A 63 -5.39 20.30 3.76
CA ASP A 63 -4.93 20.09 5.13
C ASP A 63 -5.96 20.60 6.13
N THR A 64 -6.58 19.68 6.84
CA THR A 64 -7.67 19.97 7.78
C THR A 64 -7.22 20.04 9.25
N THR A 65 -5.91 20.15 9.50
CA THR A 65 -5.37 20.43 10.83
C THR A 65 -5.77 21.84 11.27
N ASP A 66 -5.86 22.07 12.58
CA ASP A 66 -6.34 23.34 13.13
C ASP A 66 -5.50 24.56 12.72
N ASP A 67 -4.23 24.33 12.41
CA ASP A 67 -3.32 25.40 11.96
C ASP A 67 -3.46 25.71 10.45
N ALA A 68 -4.06 24.80 9.65
CA ALA A 68 -4.12 24.89 8.20
C ALA A 68 -5.52 25.25 7.65
N ILE A 69 -6.57 25.10 8.46
CA ILE A 69 -7.94 25.44 8.10
C ILE A 69 -8.53 26.51 8.99
N ASP A 70 -9.15 27.50 8.37
CA ASP A 70 -9.93 28.54 9.08
C ASP A 70 -11.39 28.51 8.57
N ILE A 71 -12.32 28.26 9.48
CA ILE A 71 -13.78 28.26 9.23
C ILE A 71 -14.35 29.51 9.84
N GLU A 72 -14.42 30.60 9.06
CA GLU A 72 -14.89 31.90 9.50
C GLU A 72 -16.42 31.90 9.74
N ILE A 73 -17.18 31.29 8.81
CA ILE A 73 -18.64 31.20 8.89
C ILE A 73 -19.08 29.78 8.52
N ASN A 74 -19.88 29.19 9.39
CA ASN A 74 -20.58 27.94 9.11
C ASN A 74 -21.96 27.96 9.77
N THR A 75 -22.98 28.27 8.99
CA THR A 75 -24.38 28.21 9.42
C THR A 75 -25.12 27.01 8.81
N SER A 76 -24.38 26.10 8.12
CA SER A 76 -24.95 24.89 7.53
C SER A 76 -25.36 23.87 8.61
N MET A 77 -26.06 22.84 8.19
CA MET A 77 -26.49 21.75 9.08
C MET A 77 -25.33 20.89 9.63
N PHE A 78 -24.12 20.99 9.07
CA PHE A 78 -22.95 20.24 9.52
C PHE A 78 -22.13 21.06 10.52
N ASN A 79 -21.66 20.43 11.60
CA ASN A 79 -20.67 21.03 12.47
C ASN A 79 -19.28 21.13 11.80
N ASN A 80 -18.38 21.87 12.42
CA ASN A 80 -17.05 22.13 11.83
C ASN A 80 -16.22 20.86 11.67
N GLU A 81 -16.34 19.88 12.56
CA GLU A 81 -15.61 18.60 12.48
C GLU A 81 -16.05 17.80 11.25
N ILE A 82 -17.35 17.74 10.97
CA ILE A 82 -17.87 17.10 9.76
C ILE A 82 -17.43 17.84 8.49
N ILE A 83 -17.41 19.17 8.52
CA ILE A 83 -16.90 19.99 7.41
C ILE A 83 -15.42 19.66 7.14
N LYS A 84 -14.58 19.60 8.20
CA LYS A 84 -13.17 19.21 8.09
C LYS A 84 -12.99 17.81 7.52
N GLN A 85 -13.72 16.82 8.03
CA GLN A 85 -13.66 15.44 7.55
C GLN A 85 -14.05 15.33 6.07
N ARG A 86 -15.15 15.99 5.67
CA ARG A 86 -15.60 16.01 4.28
C ARG A 86 -14.58 16.65 3.36
N LEU A 87 -13.94 17.74 3.80
CA LEU A 87 -12.90 18.45 3.05
C LEU A 87 -11.67 17.58 2.85
N GLY A 88 -11.18 16.94 3.91
CA GLY A 88 -10.01 16.06 3.85
C GLY A 88 -10.21 14.80 2.97
N CYS A 89 -11.47 14.38 2.76
CA CYS A 89 -11.79 13.27 1.86
C CYS A 89 -11.87 13.69 0.37
N ILE A 90 -11.77 14.98 0.03
CA ILE A 90 -11.81 15.43 -1.36
C ILE A 90 -10.44 15.23 -2.01
N PRO A 91 -10.33 14.38 -3.05
CA PRO A 91 -9.06 14.15 -3.73
C PRO A 91 -8.62 15.40 -4.51
N VAL A 92 -7.35 15.74 -4.40
CA VAL A 92 -6.70 16.80 -5.18
C VAL A 92 -5.93 16.14 -6.31
N ASN A 93 -6.34 16.35 -7.56
CA ASN A 93 -5.76 15.70 -8.73
C ASN A 93 -4.49 16.44 -9.21
N MET A 94 -3.39 16.29 -8.48
CA MET A 94 -2.08 16.81 -8.84
C MET A 94 -1.09 15.67 -8.93
N LYS A 95 -0.48 15.47 -10.11
CA LYS A 95 0.39 14.32 -10.38
C LYS A 95 1.82 14.52 -9.88
N GLU A 96 2.32 15.75 -9.96
CA GLU A 96 3.65 16.11 -9.51
C GLU A 96 3.57 16.72 -8.12
N LEU A 97 4.34 16.14 -7.20
CA LEU A 97 4.44 16.58 -5.83
C LEU A 97 5.73 17.36 -5.67
N ASP A 98 5.62 18.66 -5.62
CA ASP A 98 6.72 19.56 -5.29
C ASP A 98 6.29 20.51 -4.16
N ASP A 99 7.21 21.30 -3.67
CA ASP A 99 6.94 22.26 -2.60
C ASP A 99 5.93 23.36 -2.98
N SER A 100 5.61 23.52 -4.27
CA SER A 100 4.62 24.50 -4.73
C SER A 100 3.20 24.14 -4.28
N VAL A 101 2.92 22.87 -3.97
CA VAL A 101 1.65 22.43 -3.37
C VAL A 101 1.35 23.22 -2.10
N LYS A 102 2.34 23.40 -1.23
CA LYS A 102 2.22 24.08 0.06
C LYS A 102 2.00 25.61 -0.07
N ASP A 103 2.26 26.14 -1.25
CA ASP A 103 2.02 27.55 -1.54
C ASP A 103 0.57 27.84 -1.93
N LEU A 104 -0.26 26.82 -2.11
CA LEU A 104 -1.65 26.94 -2.48
C LEU A 104 -2.57 26.98 -1.27
N ARG A 105 -3.61 27.80 -1.36
CA ARG A 105 -4.72 27.89 -0.39
C ARG A 105 -6.05 27.78 -1.13
N MET A 106 -6.91 26.90 -0.67
CA MET A 106 -8.29 26.81 -1.12
C MET A 106 -9.15 27.82 -0.35
N VAL A 107 -10.03 28.50 -1.08
CA VAL A 107 -10.99 29.48 -0.55
C VAL A 107 -12.39 29.07 -0.99
N LEU A 108 -13.33 29.06 -0.08
CA LEU A 108 -14.74 28.85 -0.32
C LEU A 108 -15.54 29.92 0.41
N ASP A 109 -16.40 30.63 -0.31
CA ASP A 109 -17.41 31.54 0.25
C ASP A 109 -18.69 31.40 -0.56
N ARG A 110 -19.69 30.76 0.03
CA ARG A 110 -21.01 30.54 -0.58
C ARG A 110 -22.13 30.80 0.43
N GLU A 111 -23.07 31.62 0.01
CA GLU A 111 -24.30 31.96 0.75
C GLU A 111 -25.50 31.63 -0.13
N ASN A 112 -26.50 30.99 0.43
CA ASN A 112 -27.74 30.71 -0.28
C ASN A 112 -28.67 31.94 -0.20
N THR A 113 -28.80 32.60 -1.32
CA THR A 113 -29.71 33.76 -1.49
C THR A 113 -30.94 33.39 -2.33
N SER A 114 -31.11 32.10 -2.66
CA SER A 114 -32.21 31.59 -3.48
C SER A 114 -33.37 31.11 -2.61
N ASN A 115 -34.49 30.74 -3.24
CA ASN A 115 -35.68 30.19 -2.56
C ASN A 115 -35.64 28.66 -2.48
N SER A 116 -34.54 28.02 -2.85
CA SER A 116 -34.38 26.58 -2.87
C SER A 116 -33.04 26.16 -2.26
N ILE A 117 -32.89 24.87 -1.95
CA ILE A 117 -31.61 24.33 -1.45
C ILE A 117 -30.53 24.52 -2.51
N GLU A 118 -29.42 25.13 -2.13
CA GLU A 118 -28.22 25.22 -2.95
C GLU A 118 -27.22 24.13 -2.59
N TYR A 119 -26.59 23.55 -3.63
CA TYR A 119 -25.55 22.53 -3.52
C TYR A 119 -24.19 23.16 -3.67
N VAL A 120 -23.41 23.16 -2.61
CA VAL A 120 -21.98 23.55 -2.65
C VAL A 120 -21.17 22.36 -3.08
N THR A 121 -20.36 22.52 -4.13
CA THR A 121 -19.59 21.46 -4.74
C THR A 121 -18.14 21.91 -4.92
N THR A 122 -17.26 20.99 -5.32
CA THR A 122 -15.86 21.36 -5.69
C THR A 122 -15.77 22.34 -6.86
N LYS A 123 -16.88 22.60 -7.58
CA LYS A 123 -16.97 23.67 -8.56
C LYS A 123 -16.86 25.07 -7.93
N ASP A 124 -17.28 25.22 -6.69
CA ASP A 124 -17.31 26.51 -5.99
C ASP A 124 -15.95 26.82 -5.32
N PHE A 125 -15.00 25.88 -5.35
CA PHE A 125 -13.67 26.07 -4.81
C PHE A 125 -12.85 27.03 -5.69
N LYS A 126 -12.12 27.92 -5.04
CA LYS A 126 -11.10 28.79 -5.63
C LYS A 126 -9.76 28.44 -5.01
N LEU A 127 -8.68 28.60 -5.76
CA LEU A 127 -7.32 28.44 -5.27
C LEU A 127 -6.58 29.76 -5.39
N VAL A 128 -5.84 30.10 -4.35
CA VAL A 128 -5.02 31.31 -4.26
C VAL A 128 -3.57 30.88 -3.98
N ASP A 129 -2.66 31.44 -4.73
CA ASP A 129 -1.23 31.34 -4.44
C ASP A 129 -0.89 32.26 -3.25
N LYS A 130 -0.42 31.70 -2.14
CA LYS A 130 -0.08 32.43 -0.91
C LYS A 130 1.07 33.42 -1.09
N LYS A 131 1.99 33.17 -2.02
CA LYS A 131 3.15 34.04 -2.28
C LYS A 131 2.77 35.27 -3.06
N THR A 132 1.89 35.11 -4.05
CA THR A 132 1.50 36.19 -4.95
C THR A 132 0.15 36.81 -4.63
N ASN A 133 -0.63 36.18 -3.75
CA ASN A 133 -2.03 36.54 -3.44
C ASN A 133 -2.95 36.58 -4.68
N LYS A 134 -2.62 35.83 -5.74
CA LYS A 134 -3.40 35.78 -6.97
C LYS A 134 -4.25 34.51 -7.01
N GLU A 135 -5.51 34.67 -7.43
CA GLU A 135 -6.35 33.51 -7.74
C GLU A 135 -5.80 32.77 -8.96
N LEU A 136 -5.78 31.44 -8.89
CA LEU A 136 -5.49 30.59 -10.03
C LEU A 136 -6.63 30.68 -11.06
N SER A 137 -6.28 30.48 -12.33
CA SER A 137 -7.30 30.43 -13.39
C SER A 137 -8.28 29.27 -13.14
N GLU A 138 -9.54 29.49 -13.53
CA GLU A 138 -10.58 28.47 -13.39
C GLU A 138 -10.18 27.12 -14.02
N ASN A 139 -9.52 27.14 -15.18
CA ASN A 139 -9.05 25.91 -15.84
C ASN A 139 -8.09 25.11 -14.94
N LYS A 140 -7.13 25.77 -14.29
CA LYS A 140 -6.23 25.10 -13.35
C LYS A 140 -6.97 24.51 -12.15
N VAL A 141 -7.95 25.24 -11.62
CA VAL A 141 -8.79 24.72 -10.51
C VAL A 141 -9.59 23.50 -10.97
N ARG A 142 -10.10 23.47 -12.21
CA ARG A 142 -10.82 22.31 -12.78
C ARG A 142 -9.92 21.12 -13.07
N GLU A 143 -8.64 21.33 -13.33
CA GLU A 143 -7.66 20.24 -13.43
C GLU A 143 -7.43 19.56 -12.07
N LEU A 144 -7.41 20.34 -10.99
CA LEU A 144 -7.22 19.82 -9.62
C LEU A 144 -8.50 19.22 -9.04
N PHE A 145 -9.66 19.79 -9.36
CA PHE A 145 -10.98 19.31 -8.93
C PHE A 145 -11.88 19.05 -10.15
N PRO A 146 -11.61 17.97 -10.91
CA PRO A 146 -12.36 17.68 -12.13
C PRO A 146 -13.78 17.23 -11.84
N SER A 147 -14.67 17.41 -12.82
CA SER A 147 -15.98 16.80 -12.82
C SER A 147 -15.88 15.30 -13.13
N ASN A 148 -16.84 14.51 -12.64
CA ASN A 148 -16.95 13.10 -13.01
C ASN A 148 -17.07 12.96 -14.54
N LYS A 149 -16.34 12.04 -15.13
CA LYS A 149 -16.26 11.85 -16.59
C LYS A 149 -17.61 11.46 -17.21
N GLN A 150 -18.43 10.69 -16.50
CA GLN A 150 -19.71 10.18 -17.00
C GLN A 150 -20.86 11.16 -16.70
N THR A 151 -21.04 11.51 -15.42
CA THR A 151 -22.18 12.33 -14.94
C THR A 151 -21.97 13.83 -15.12
N LYS A 152 -20.71 14.27 -15.38
CA LYS A 152 -20.32 15.68 -15.40
C LYS A 152 -20.59 16.46 -14.11
N SER A 153 -20.93 15.78 -13.04
CA SER A 153 -21.14 16.35 -11.71
C SER A 153 -19.83 16.56 -10.98
N TYR A 154 -19.80 17.54 -10.08
CA TYR A 154 -18.70 17.80 -9.16
C TYR A 154 -18.98 17.15 -7.79
N ILE A 155 -17.95 16.96 -6.97
CA ILE A 155 -18.09 16.36 -5.65
C ILE A 155 -18.94 17.28 -4.77
N LEU A 156 -20.02 16.73 -4.21
CA LEU A 156 -20.91 17.46 -3.30
C LEU A 156 -20.22 17.65 -1.93
N PHE A 157 -20.02 18.92 -1.56
CA PHE A 157 -19.40 19.29 -0.29
C PHE A 157 -20.44 19.56 0.80
N ALA A 158 -21.41 20.46 0.52
CA ALA A 158 -22.47 20.82 1.48
C ALA A 158 -23.77 21.15 0.78
N ARG A 159 -24.84 21.26 1.56
CA ARG A 159 -26.16 21.76 1.14
C ARG A 159 -26.50 22.94 2.02
N LEU A 160 -26.93 24.05 1.42
CA LEU A 160 -27.30 25.26 2.10
C LEU A 160 -28.82 25.46 1.98
N LYS A 161 -29.51 25.63 3.09
CA LYS A 161 -30.94 25.93 3.13
C LYS A 161 -31.18 27.37 2.68
N PRO A 162 -32.34 27.64 2.05
CA PRO A 162 -32.75 28.99 1.65
C PRO A 162 -33.07 29.87 2.82
N GLU A 163 -33.24 31.15 2.57
CA GLU A 163 -33.83 32.11 3.49
C GLU A 163 -35.28 31.69 3.82
N ILE A 164 -35.62 31.65 5.11
CA ILE A 164 -36.94 31.30 5.58
C ILE A 164 -37.77 32.58 5.89
N SER A 165 -37.10 33.62 6.40
CA SER A 165 -37.67 34.91 6.70
C SER A 165 -36.59 36.00 6.66
N LYS A 166 -36.99 37.28 6.69
CA LYS A 166 -36.04 38.41 6.78
C LYS A 166 -35.12 38.34 8.00
N GLU A 167 -35.51 37.63 9.04
CA GLU A 167 -34.74 37.44 10.28
C GLU A 167 -33.85 36.19 10.18
N ILE A 168 -34.27 35.18 9.42
CA ILE A 168 -33.53 33.91 9.23
C ILE A 168 -33.03 33.89 7.79
N LYS A 169 -31.82 34.42 7.59
CA LYS A 169 -31.13 34.43 6.29
C LYS A 169 -30.80 33.02 5.83
N GLY A 170 -30.50 32.89 4.54
CA GLY A 170 -29.99 31.63 4.00
C GLY A 170 -28.65 31.22 4.61
N GLU A 171 -28.42 29.91 4.61
CA GLU A 171 -27.19 29.34 5.18
C GLU A 171 -25.97 29.77 4.36
N ARG A 172 -24.83 29.91 5.05
CA ARG A 172 -23.54 30.33 4.47
C ARG A 172 -22.41 29.47 5.01
N ILE A 173 -21.44 29.17 4.13
CA ILE A 173 -20.14 28.59 4.48
C ILE A 173 -19.05 29.51 3.93
N LYS A 174 -18.16 29.99 4.81
CA LYS A 174 -16.95 30.72 4.45
C LYS A 174 -15.78 30.11 5.18
N LEU A 175 -14.83 29.57 4.41
CA LEU A 175 -13.64 28.93 4.96
C LEU A 175 -12.45 29.05 4.01
N THR A 176 -11.25 28.89 4.58
CA THR A 176 -9.99 28.75 3.83
C THR A 176 -9.27 27.52 4.34
N CYS A 177 -8.53 26.85 3.45
CA CYS A 177 -7.79 25.64 3.79
C CYS A 177 -6.50 25.58 2.97
N ASP A 178 -5.37 25.38 3.64
CA ASP A 178 -4.09 25.23 2.97
C ASP A 178 -3.96 23.85 2.33
N LEU A 179 -3.19 23.77 1.25
CA LEU A 179 -2.81 22.49 0.67
C LEU A 179 -1.50 22.02 1.30
N SER A 180 -1.35 20.71 1.45
CA SER A 180 -0.17 20.04 1.98
C SER A 180 0.07 18.72 1.27
N ILE A 181 1.11 17.98 1.68
CA ILE A 181 1.40 16.63 1.19
C ILE A 181 1.34 15.69 2.39
N SER A 182 0.57 14.62 2.27
CA SER A 182 0.44 13.60 3.31
C SER A 182 0.08 12.25 2.71
N ASN A 183 -0.06 11.23 3.55
CA ASN A 183 -0.42 9.87 3.13
C ASN A 183 -1.36 9.20 4.13
N ALA A 184 -1.87 8.02 3.77
CA ALA A 184 -2.84 7.30 4.57
C ALA A 184 -2.25 6.68 5.86
N LYS A 185 -0.93 6.65 6.04
CA LYS A 185 -0.29 6.27 7.32
C LYS A 185 -0.57 7.31 8.40
N VAL A 186 -0.66 8.59 8.01
CA VAL A 186 -1.01 9.70 8.90
C VAL A 186 -2.51 9.71 9.18
N ASN A 187 -3.34 9.63 8.11
CA ASN A 187 -4.79 9.56 8.23
C ASN A 187 -5.41 8.79 7.08
N GLY A 188 -6.26 7.79 7.38
CA GLY A 188 -6.91 6.93 6.39
C GLY A 188 -7.75 7.64 5.33
N MET A 189 -8.14 8.91 5.54
CA MET A 189 -8.84 9.69 4.50
C MET A 189 -7.95 10.08 3.32
N TYR A 190 -6.64 9.97 3.45
CA TYR A 190 -5.66 10.30 2.40
C TYR A 190 -5.30 9.10 1.52
N ASN A 191 -6.23 8.19 1.31
CA ASN A 191 -6.04 7.00 0.49
C ASN A 191 -5.88 7.34 -1.00
N VAL A 192 -4.99 6.63 -1.67
CA VAL A 192 -4.81 6.66 -3.13
C VAL A 192 -5.65 5.61 -3.85
N VAL A 193 -6.09 4.57 -3.12
CA VAL A 193 -6.86 3.44 -3.65
C VAL A 193 -8.13 3.21 -2.84
N SER A 194 -9.22 2.88 -3.51
CA SER A 194 -10.43 2.37 -2.89
C SER A 194 -10.28 0.91 -2.49
N SER A 195 -9.51 0.16 -3.29
CA SER A 195 -9.20 -1.25 -3.03
C SER A 195 -7.79 -1.60 -3.50
N CYS A 196 -7.07 -2.33 -2.66
CA CYS A 196 -5.79 -2.94 -3.03
C CYS A 196 -5.69 -4.29 -2.31
N ALA A 197 -5.82 -5.37 -3.07
CA ALA A 197 -5.89 -6.72 -2.53
C ALA A 197 -5.15 -7.72 -3.40
N TYR A 198 -4.79 -8.85 -2.83
CA TYR A 198 -4.30 -10.00 -3.57
C TYR A 198 -4.93 -11.29 -3.04
N LYS A 199 -4.94 -12.31 -3.88
CA LYS A 199 -5.26 -13.69 -3.52
C LYS A 199 -4.24 -14.63 -4.13
N TYR A 200 -4.12 -15.83 -3.58
CA TYR A 200 -3.30 -16.87 -4.21
C TYR A 200 -3.92 -17.27 -5.55
N ALA A 201 -3.11 -17.40 -6.59
CA ALA A 201 -3.54 -17.87 -7.88
C ALA A 201 -3.93 -19.36 -7.79
N ILE A 202 -5.09 -19.72 -8.32
CA ILE A 202 -5.62 -21.09 -8.24
C ILE A 202 -4.88 -22.00 -9.22
N ASP A 203 -4.45 -23.17 -8.74
CA ASP A 203 -3.96 -24.25 -9.57
C ASP A 203 -5.15 -25.07 -10.12
N LYS A 204 -5.67 -24.64 -11.26
CA LYS A 204 -6.84 -25.29 -11.89
C LYS A 204 -6.61 -26.78 -12.19
N VAL A 205 -5.35 -27.18 -12.44
CA VAL A 205 -5.02 -28.59 -12.74
C VAL A 205 -5.15 -29.45 -11.49
N LYS A 206 -4.53 -29.01 -10.38
CA LYS A 206 -4.68 -29.69 -9.08
C LYS A 206 -6.12 -29.67 -8.60
N GLN A 207 -6.78 -28.52 -8.69
CA GLN A 207 -8.18 -28.38 -8.31
C GLN A 207 -9.08 -29.36 -9.06
N SER A 208 -8.96 -29.46 -10.39
CA SER A 208 -9.74 -30.39 -11.20
C SER A 208 -9.39 -31.86 -10.91
N ALA A 209 -8.11 -32.17 -10.65
CA ALA A 209 -7.68 -33.52 -10.31
C ALA A 209 -8.24 -33.99 -8.96
N GLU A 210 -8.26 -33.11 -7.95
CA GLU A 210 -8.85 -33.43 -6.64
C GLU A 210 -10.36 -33.55 -6.70
N TRP A 211 -11.05 -32.68 -7.46
CA TRP A 211 -12.47 -32.84 -7.70
C TRP A 211 -12.78 -34.20 -8.36
N GLY A 212 -12.01 -34.62 -9.35
CA GLY A 212 -12.22 -35.91 -10.00
C GLY A 212 -12.12 -37.13 -9.06
N LYS A 213 -11.32 -37.04 -7.99
CA LYS A 213 -11.27 -38.06 -6.93
C LYS A 213 -12.55 -38.07 -6.08
N ILE A 214 -13.09 -36.89 -5.79
CA ILE A 214 -14.33 -36.72 -5.01
C ILE A 214 -15.51 -37.22 -5.82
N GLU A 215 -15.60 -36.84 -7.10
CA GLU A 215 -16.66 -37.24 -8.01
C GLU A 215 -16.74 -38.77 -8.19
N LYS A 216 -15.58 -39.43 -8.34
CA LYS A 216 -15.51 -40.89 -8.38
C LYS A 216 -16.05 -41.55 -7.10
N LYS A 217 -15.65 -41.05 -5.93
CA LYS A 217 -16.14 -41.55 -4.64
C LYS A 217 -17.64 -41.34 -4.47
N MET A 218 -18.18 -40.22 -4.96
CA MET A 218 -19.62 -39.95 -4.94
C MET A 218 -20.38 -40.96 -5.82
N MET A 219 -19.86 -41.27 -7.01
CA MET A 219 -20.45 -42.27 -7.92
C MET A 219 -20.39 -43.67 -7.32
N GLU A 220 -19.30 -44.06 -6.65
CA GLU A 220 -19.11 -45.37 -6.03
C GLU A 220 -20.01 -45.59 -4.80
N ASN A 221 -20.32 -44.52 -4.05
CA ASN A 221 -21.07 -44.60 -2.78
C ASN A 221 -22.56 -44.26 -2.93
N THR A 222 -23.10 -44.18 -4.17
CA THR A 222 -24.49 -43.79 -4.36
C THR A 222 -25.34 -45.04 -4.67
N ASP A 223 -26.29 -45.35 -3.77
CA ASP A 223 -27.29 -46.39 -3.93
C ASP A 223 -28.53 -45.91 -4.70
N GLU A 224 -28.48 -44.70 -5.28
CA GLU A 224 -29.59 -44.10 -6.01
C GLU A 224 -29.74 -44.74 -7.42
N ILE A 225 -30.96 -45.08 -7.76
CA ILE A 225 -31.29 -45.75 -9.05
C ILE A 225 -31.43 -44.75 -10.22
N ASP A 226 -31.67 -43.45 -9.90
CA ASP A 226 -31.88 -42.42 -10.91
C ASP A 226 -30.59 -41.66 -11.25
N ALA A 227 -30.06 -41.94 -12.44
CA ALA A 227 -28.84 -41.30 -12.96
C ALA A 227 -28.93 -39.78 -13.07
N ASN A 228 -30.13 -39.22 -13.33
CA ASN A 228 -30.31 -37.77 -13.45
C ASN A 228 -30.18 -37.08 -12.11
N LEU A 229 -30.72 -37.65 -11.04
CA LEU A 229 -30.61 -37.15 -9.68
C LEU A 229 -29.16 -37.17 -9.20
N ILE A 230 -28.39 -38.21 -9.53
CA ILE A 230 -26.97 -38.30 -9.21
C ILE A 230 -26.19 -37.21 -9.92
N GLN A 231 -26.44 -36.98 -11.22
CA GLN A 231 -25.74 -35.93 -11.97
C GLN A 231 -26.06 -34.51 -11.45
N GLU A 232 -27.30 -34.27 -11.09
CA GLU A 232 -27.71 -32.96 -10.52
C GLU A 232 -27.04 -32.69 -9.15
N LYS A 233 -26.99 -33.71 -8.30
CA LYS A 233 -26.29 -33.66 -7.01
C LYS A 233 -24.78 -33.43 -7.19
N ILE A 234 -24.13 -34.15 -8.10
CA ILE A 234 -22.72 -33.96 -8.42
C ILE A 234 -22.45 -32.53 -8.93
N ARG A 235 -23.33 -32.01 -9.80
CA ARG A 235 -23.18 -30.63 -10.31
C ARG A 235 -23.26 -29.61 -9.18
N TYR A 236 -24.24 -29.72 -8.30
CA TYR A 236 -24.40 -28.82 -7.14
C TYR A 236 -23.19 -28.91 -6.19
N GLU A 237 -22.77 -30.11 -5.82
CA GLU A 237 -21.62 -30.33 -4.95
C GLU A 237 -20.32 -29.82 -5.60
N LYS A 238 -20.19 -29.95 -6.94
CA LYS A 238 -19.06 -29.42 -7.68
C LYS A 238 -18.98 -27.89 -7.57
N GLU A 239 -20.06 -27.20 -7.86
CA GLU A 239 -20.13 -25.74 -7.77
C GLU A 239 -19.79 -25.27 -6.34
N ASN A 240 -20.38 -25.90 -5.33
CA ASN A 240 -20.13 -25.62 -3.93
C ASN A 240 -18.65 -25.87 -3.55
N TRP A 241 -18.11 -27.02 -3.94
CA TRP A 241 -16.72 -27.38 -3.63
C TRP A 241 -15.71 -26.42 -4.28
N PHE A 242 -15.94 -26.00 -5.54
CA PHE A 242 -15.05 -25.08 -6.24
C PHE A 242 -15.01 -23.68 -5.61
N ILE A 243 -16.11 -23.25 -5.00
CA ILE A 243 -16.20 -21.96 -4.32
C ILE A 243 -15.54 -22.00 -2.92
N HIS A 244 -15.51 -23.16 -2.25
CA HIS A 244 -15.03 -23.33 -0.89
C HIS A 244 -13.71 -24.10 -0.83
N GLU A 245 -13.78 -25.42 -0.78
CA GLU A 245 -12.62 -26.30 -0.59
C GLU A 245 -11.62 -26.23 -1.75
N GLY A 246 -12.10 -26.06 -2.96
CA GLY A 246 -11.29 -25.95 -4.17
C GLY A 246 -10.32 -24.77 -4.15
N LEU A 247 -10.62 -23.71 -3.39
CA LEU A 247 -9.74 -22.54 -3.25
C LEU A 247 -8.44 -22.82 -2.49
N ARG A 248 -8.31 -23.96 -1.80
CA ARG A 248 -7.08 -24.40 -1.12
C ARG A 248 -5.98 -24.84 -2.10
N TYR A 249 -6.36 -25.22 -3.31
CA TYR A 249 -5.41 -25.69 -4.32
C TYR A 249 -4.86 -24.51 -5.13
N ASN A 250 -3.82 -23.90 -4.60
CA ASN A 250 -3.20 -22.74 -5.20
C ASN A 250 -1.81 -23.06 -5.80
N LYS A 251 -1.35 -22.19 -6.68
CA LYS A 251 0.01 -22.21 -7.23
C LYS A 251 0.94 -21.55 -6.22
N GLU A 252 1.98 -22.27 -5.82
CA GLU A 252 3.01 -21.74 -4.93
C GLU A 252 3.71 -20.54 -5.58
N GLY A 253 3.92 -19.47 -4.82
CA GLY A 253 4.60 -18.26 -5.27
C GLY A 253 3.90 -17.48 -6.38
N SER A 254 2.58 -17.66 -6.59
CA SER A 254 1.79 -16.94 -7.59
C SER A 254 0.56 -16.29 -6.95
N PHE A 255 0.33 -15.01 -7.28
CA PHE A 255 -0.70 -14.17 -6.65
C PHE A 255 -1.42 -13.33 -7.70
N ASP A 256 -2.75 -13.36 -7.66
CA ASP A 256 -3.60 -12.46 -8.43
C ASP A 256 -3.83 -11.18 -7.63
N PHE A 257 -3.38 -10.06 -8.18
CA PHE A 257 -3.44 -8.74 -7.57
C PHE A 257 -4.55 -7.89 -8.17
N CYS A 258 -5.19 -7.04 -7.36
CA CYS A 258 -6.24 -6.13 -7.78
C CYS A 258 -6.00 -4.76 -7.15
N VAL A 259 -6.02 -3.70 -7.97
CA VAL A 259 -5.86 -2.30 -7.54
C VAL A 259 -6.95 -1.46 -8.18
N GLU A 260 -7.63 -0.65 -7.38
CA GLU A 260 -8.67 0.28 -7.82
C GLU A 260 -8.36 1.68 -7.27
N THR A 261 -8.13 2.63 -8.17
CA THR A 261 -7.76 4.00 -7.83
C THR A 261 -8.93 4.82 -7.30
N VAL A 262 -8.65 5.81 -6.42
CA VAL A 262 -9.59 6.89 -6.06
C VAL A 262 -9.63 8.00 -7.13
N GLY A 263 -8.68 7.99 -8.09
CA GLY A 263 -8.67 8.90 -9.24
C GLY A 263 -7.56 9.95 -9.24
N ILE A 264 -6.73 10.03 -8.19
CA ILE A 264 -5.58 10.96 -8.12
C ILE A 264 -4.49 10.51 -9.10
N TYR A 265 -4.12 9.23 -9.03
CA TYR A 265 -3.13 8.60 -9.91
C TYR A 265 -3.79 7.48 -10.73
N SER A 266 -3.22 7.12 -11.88
CA SER A 266 -3.63 5.91 -12.59
C SER A 266 -3.24 4.65 -11.81
N ASN A 267 -3.95 3.55 -12.01
CA ASN A 267 -3.64 2.29 -11.32
C ASN A 267 -2.20 1.82 -11.54
N LYS A 268 -1.67 1.97 -12.76
CA LYS A 268 -0.27 1.65 -13.07
C LYS A 268 0.70 2.56 -12.33
N ASP A 269 0.41 3.88 -12.27
CA ASP A 269 1.22 4.83 -11.52
C ASP A 269 1.23 4.51 -10.03
N ILE A 270 0.12 4.06 -9.47
CA ILE A 270 0.01 3.64 -8.06
C ILE A 270 0.95 2.47 -7.78
N VAL A 271 0.96 1.44 -8.63
CA VAL A 271 1.89 0.31 -8.45
C VAL A 271 3.34 0.76 -8.55
N ARG A 272 3.67 1.63 -9.52
CA ARG A 272 5.02 2.20 -9.66
C ARG A 272 5.43 3.00 -8.42
N LYS A 273 4.56 3.91 -7.95
CA LYS A 273 4.80 4.73 -6.75
C LYS A 273 4.96 3.87 -5.49
N GLY A 274 4.15 2.81 -5.34
CA GLY A 274 4.31 1.85 -4.25
C GLY A 274 5.68 1.15 -4.28
N CYS A 275 6.16 0.78 -5.48
CA CYS A 275 7.52 0.27 -5.64
C CYS A 275 8.58 1.35 -5.33
N ASP A 276 8.36 2.61 -5.74
CA ASP A 276 9.29 3.71 -5.48
C ASP A 276 9.44 4.00 -3.99
N VAL A 277 8.36 3.98 -3.23
CA VAL A 277 8.40 4.13 -1.75
C VAL A 277 9.24 3.01 -1.13
N MET A 278 9.02 1.75 -1.53
CA MET A 278 9.82 0.63 -1.03
C MET A 278 11.29 0.75 -1.42
N LEU A 279 11.58 1.18 -2.65
CA LEU A 279 12.95 1.40 -3.14
C LEU A 279 13.64 2.53 -2.36
N LEU A 280 12.94 3.61 -2.05
CA LEU A 280 13.46 4.71 -1.25
C LEU A 280 13.87 4.21 0.14
N LYS A 281 12.96 3.57 0.87
CA LYS A 281 13.22 3.00 2.20
C LYS A 281 14.39 2.02 2.21
N LEU A 282 14.45 1.10 1.25
CA LEU A 282 15.53 0.13 1.12
C LEU A 282 16.88 0.80 0.82
N ASN A 283 16.89 1.85 -0.01
CA ASN A 283 18.12 2.60 -0.32
C ASN A 283 18.59 3.44 0.87
N GLU A 284 17.68 4.07 1.59
CA GLU A 284 18.01 4.81 2.82
C GLU A 284 18.60 3.88 3.88
N MET A 285 17.98 2.73 4.11
CA MET A 285 18.45 1.74 5.07
C MET A 285 19.81 1.14 4.67
N LYS A 286 20.01 0.87 3.38
CA LYS A 286 21.30 0.42 2.85
C LYS A 286 22.43 1.42 3.09
N ASN A 287 22.16 2.72 3.02
CA ASN A 287 23.16 3.77 3.16
C ASN A 287 23.33 4.26 4.61
N ALA A 288 22.46 3.81 5.51
CA ALA A 288 22.49 4.20 6.92
C ALA A 288 23.64 3.51 7.68
N SER A 289 24.24 4.22 8.59
CA SER A 289 25.21 3.66 9.54
C SER A 289 24.51 2.93 10.69
N GLU A 290 25.24 2.07 11.38
CA GLU A 290 24.82 1.52 12.66
C GLU A 290 24.43 2.63 13.64
N ASN A 291 23.39 2.36 14.45
CA ASN A 291 22.84 3.34 15.41
C ASN A 291 22.37 4.66 14.76
N SER A 292 21.87 4.57 13.54
CA SER A 292 21.20 5.67 12.84
C SER A 292 19.78 5.90 13.37
N LYS A 293 19.10 6.90 12.82
CA LYS A 293 17.66 7.09 13.08
C LYS A 293 16.76 6.02 12.42
N LEU A 294 17.31 5.16 11.57
CA LEU A 294 16.55 4.13 10.84
C LEU A 294 16.63 2.77 11.53
N PHE A 295 17.80 2.42 12.06
CA PHE A 295 17.96 1.15 12.79
C PHE A 295 19.10 1.21 13.81
N SER A 296 19.06 0.29 14.77
CA SER A 296 20.15 -0.01 15.69
C SER A 296 20.31 -1.53 15.86
N ILE A 297 21.49 -1.95 16.28
CA ILE A 297 21.79 -3.36 16.52
C ILE A 297 22.10 -3.56 18.00
N ARG A 298 21.50 -4.63 18.60
CA ARG A 298 21.72 -5.02 19.99
C ARG A 298 22.10 -6.49 20.05
N GLU A 299 23.19 -6.80 20.74
CA GLU A 299 23.52 -8.19 21.07
C GLU A 299 22.56 -8.75 22.10
N MET A 300 22.14 -10.01 21.92
CA MET A 300 21.17 -10.68 22.77
C MET A 300 21.68 -12.06 23.26
N PRO A 301 22.76 -12.11 24.02
CA PRO A 301 23.43 -13.36 24.38
C PRO A 301 22.58 -14.29 25.27
N VAL A 302 21.53 -13.76 25.89
CA VAL A 302 20.69 -14.53 26.87
C VAL A 302 19.65 -15.39 26.15
N ALA A 303 19.17 -14.96 24.95
CA ALA A 303 18.09 -15.68 24.26
C ALA A 303 18.62 -16.82 23.38
N LEU A 304 19.65 -16.53 22.59
CA LEU A 304 20.33 -17.46 21.69
C LEU A 304 21.80 -17.05 21.65
N LYS A 305 22.72 -18.03 21.63
CA LYS A 305 24.14 -17.74 21.47
C LYS A 305 24.37 -17.06 20.10
N ASP A 306 25.27 -16.10 20.05
CA ASP A 306 25.65 -15.37 18.83
C ASP A 306 24.44 -14.73 18.12
N SER A 307 23.52 -14.16 18.89
CA SER A 307 22.28 -13.55 18.38
C SER A 307 22.26 -12.04 18.52
N PHE A 308 21.61 -11.39 17.53
CA PHE A 308 21.49 -9.95 17.42
C PHE A 308 20.07 -9.56 17.08
N ASP A 309 19.58 -8.50 17.71
CA ASP A 309 18.33 -7.82 17.38
C ASP A 309 18.65 -6.58 16.53
N ILE A 310 18.14 -6.57 15.31
CA ILE A 310 18.10 -5.40 14.45
C ILE A 310 16.78 -4.68 14.74
N ILE A 311 16.86 -3.55 15.44
CA ILE A 311 15.68 -2.73 15.79
C ILE A 311 15.46 -1.77 14.64
N LEU A 312 14.30 -1.86 13.99
CA LEU A 312 13.87 -1.00 12.89
C LEU A 312 12.95 0.08 13.45
N TYR A 313 13.37 1.33 13.35
CA TYR A 313 12.61 2.48 13.87
C TYR A 313 11.52 2.92 12.88
N ASN A 314 10.31 3.12 13.39
CA ASN A 314 9.12 3.54 12.61
C ASN A 314 8.75 2.62 11.43
N GLU A 315 9.23 1.35 11.47
CA GLU A 315 8.94 0.35 10.46
C GLU A 315 8.13 -0.82 11.03
N ASP A 316 7.32 -1.41 10.17
CA ASP A 316 6.40 -2.48 10.54
C ASP A 316 6.57 -3.73 9.66
N TYR A 317 5.51 -4.53 9.59
CA TYR A 317 5.45 -5.76 8.79
C TYR A 317 5.72 -5.53 7.30
N SER A 318 5.51 -4.31 6.76
CA SER A 318 5.67 -4.02 5.33
C SER A 318 7.12 -4.21 4.90
N LEU A 319 8.05 -3.54 5.56
CA LEU A 319 9.48 -3.66 5.29
C LEU A 319 10.10 -4.84 6.03
N GLY A 320 9.74 -5.04 7.31
CA GLY A 320 10.36 -6.05 8.16
C GLY A 320 10.18 -7.48 7.64
N LYS A 321 8.99 -7.84 7.13
CA LYS A 321 8.75 -9.17 6.54
C LYS A 321 9.44 -9.36 5.18
N VAL A 322 9.64 -8.31 4.42
CA VAL A 322 10.44 -8.35 3.19
C VAL A 322 11.89 -8.67 3.51
N LEU A 323 12.48 -7.97 4.48
CA LEU A 323 13.87 -8.20 4.90
C LEU A 323 14.06 -9.57 5.54
N GLU A 324 13.13 -10.01 6.41
CA GLU A 324 13.14 -11.36 6.98
C GLU A 324 13.15 -12.42 5.88
N TYR A 325 12.26 -12.31 4.89
CA TYR A 325 12.20 -13.25 3.77
C TYR A 325 13.52 -13.31 2.99
N VAL A 326 14.11 -12.14 2.70
CA VAL A 326 15.41 -12.05 2.01
C VAL A 326 16.51 -12.69 2.84
N MET A 327 16.62 -12.34 4.12
CA MET A 327 17.64 -12.90 5.03
C MET A 327 17.48 -14.40 5.19
N HIS A 328 16.24 -14.90 5.32
CA HIS A 328 15.97 -16.33 5.42
C HIS A 328 16.44 -17.10 4.18
N ASN A 329 16.14 -16.60 2.96
CA ASN A 329 16.55 -17.30 1.75
C ASN A 329 18.07 -17.17 1.46
N SER A 330 18.65 -16.00 1.74
CA SER A 330 20.02 -15.70 1.39
C SER A 330 21.04 -16.24 2.38
N TYR A 331 20.69 -16.33 3.67
CA TYR A 331 21.65 -16.64 4.72
C TYR A 331 21.23 -17.85 5.58
N TYR A 332 19.94 -17.94 6.00
CA TYR A 332 19.49 -19.09 6.80
C TYR A 332 19.51 -20.40 5.99
N ARG A 333 18.92 -20.41 4.81
CA ARG A 333 18.92 -21.61 3.94
C ARG A 333 20.33 -22.04 3.48
N LYS A 334 21.30 -21.15 3.54
CA LYS A 334 22.71 -21.45 3.20
C LYS A 334 23.56 -21.79 4.41
N GLY A 335 22.96 -21.82 5.61
CA GLY A 335 23.64 -22.29 6.84
C GLY A 335 24.50 -21.23 7.53
N LEU A 336 24.58 -19.98 7.04
CA LEU A 336 25.28 -18.91 7.76
C LEU A 336 24.55 -18.52 9.06
N LEU A 337 23.22 -18.40 8.99
CA LEU A 337 22.37 -18.12 10.13
C LEU A 337 21.63 -19.39 10.57
N SER A 338 21.48 -19.56 11.88
CA SER A 338 20.67 -20.61 12.50
C SER A 338 19.25 -20.15 12.81
N PHE A 339 19.01 -18.84 12.84
CA PHE A 339 17.71 -18.26 13.11
C PHE A 339 17.56 -16.92 12.39
N VAL A 340 16.37 -16.67 11.84
CA VAL A 340 15.91 -15.37 11.33
C VAL A 340 14.43 -15.25 11.68
N GLY A 341 14.03 -14.19 12.35
CA GLY A 341 12.62 -13.97 12.70
C GLY A 341 12.30 -12.50 12.90
N PHE A 342 11.19 -12.06 12.35
CA PHE A 342 10.63 -10.71 12.54
C PHE A 342 9.59 -10.73 13.65
N SER A 343 9.60 -9.72 14.50
CA SER A 343 8.57 -9.52 15.52
C SER A 343 8.30 -8.03 15.79
N LYS A 344 7.07 -7.74 16.14
CA LYS A 344 6.63 -6.46 16.70
C LYS A 344 6.03 -6.78 18.07
N LYS A 345 6.59 -6.22 19.14
CA LYS A 345 6.22 -6.58 20.51
C LYS A 345 4.77 -6.25 20.82
N HIS A 346 4.34 -5.07 20.39
CA HIS A 346 2.97 -4.62 20.53
C HIS A 346 2.52 -3.89 19.25
N PRO A 347 1.25 -4.01 18.83
CA PRO A 347 0.75 -3.29 17.64
C PRO A 347 0.94 -1.76 17.67
N HIS A 348 0.91 -1.17 18.86
CA HIS A 348 1.07 0.28 19.06
C HIS A 348 2.53 0.73 19.18
N ASP A 349 3.50 -0.20 19.26
CA ASP A 349 4.91 0.18 19.21
C ASP A 349 5.24 0.71 17.81
N ASP A 350 6.01 1.79 17.73
CA ASP A 350 6.45 2.32 16.45
C ASP A 350 7.56 1.47 15.84
N ASP A 351 8.32 0.78 16.68
CA ASP A 351 9.49 -0.01 16.31
C ASP A 351 9.16 -1.49 16.10
N SER A 352 9.97 -2.13 15.28
CA SER A 352 9.94 -3.56 15.05
C SER A 352 11.35 -4.18 15.14
N ILE A 353 11.43 -5.50 15.25
CA ILE A 353 12.70 -6.20 15.49
C ILE A 353 12.83 -7.34 14.48
N ILE A 354 14.01 -7.42 13.84
CA ILE A 354 14.46 -8.64 13.17
C ILE A 354 15.54 -9.27 14.04
N ARG A 355 15.27 -10.47 14.57
CA ARG A 355 16.28 -11.24 15.30
C ARG A 355 16.96 -12.18 14.35
N ILE A 356 18.30 -12.20 14.40
CA ILE A 356 19.13 -13.18 13.70
C ILE A 356 20.07 -13.86 14.69
N ALA A 357 20.43 -15.10 14.41
CA ALA A 357 21.48 -15.80 15.15
C ALA A 357 22.39 -16.52 14.17
N PHE A 358 23.70 -16.45 14.38
CA PHE A 358 24.67 -17.17 13.58
C PHE A 358 24.67 -18.67 13.89
N SER A 359 25.05 -19.49 12.93
CA SER A 359 25.23 -20.92 13.16
C SER A 359 26.50 -21.18 14.00
N LYS A 360 26.57 -22.30 14.69
CA LYS A 360 27.72 -22.64 15.53
C LYS A 360 29.04 -22.67 14.74
N GLU A 361 28.99 -23.07 13.47
CA GLU A 361 30.13 -23.11 12.56
C GLU A 361 30.64 -21.74 12.16
N ASN A 362 29.80 -20.71 12.29
CA ASN A 362 30.07 -19.32 11.91
C ASN A 362 30.11 -18.38 13.12
N SER A 363 30.38 -18.90 14.31
CA SER A 363 30.43 -18.13 15.57
C SER A 363 31.56 -17.09 15.57
N ASP A 364 32.64 -17.34 14.84
CA ASP A 364 33.82 -16.45 14.66
C ASP A 364 33.51 -15.20 13.85
N VAL A 365 32.52 -15.27 12.95
CA VAL A 365 32.06 -14.11 12.16
C VAL A 365 30.84 -13.41 12.78
N ALA A 366 30.38 -13.84 13.94
CA ALA A 366 29.24 -13.24 14.66
C ALA A 366 29.65 -11.91 15.32
N ASN A 367 29.51 -10.84 14.60
CA ASN A 367 29.78 -9.47 15.07
C ASN A 367 28.82 -8.45 14.43
N VAL A 368 28.71 -7.30 15.07
CA VAL A 368 27.82 -6.22 14.65
C VAL A 368 28.10 -5.77 13.21
N LYS A 369 29.35 -5.70 12.79
CA LYS A 369 29.73 -5.28 11.43
C LYS A 369 29.14 -6.24 10.37
N ASN A 370 29.22 -7.53 10.60
CA ASN A 370 28.66 -8.52 9.67
C ASN A 370 27.11 -8.49 9.68
N VAL A 371 26.49 -8.18 10.81
CA VAL A 371 25.03 -7.98 10.89
C VAL A 371 24.60 -6.78 10.03
N VAL A 372 25.32 -5.66 10.11
CA VAL A 372 25.08 -4.49 9.24
C VAL A 372 25.23 -4.87 7.77
N GLU A 373 26.24 -5.62 7.44
CA GLU A 373 26.49 -6.06 6.06
C GLU A 373 25.37 -6.99 5.55
N ILE A 374 24.91 -7.94 6.37
CA ILE A 374 23.75 -8.80 6.06
C ILE A 374 22.50 -7.95 5.79
N LEU A 375 22.23 -6.92 6.62
CA LEU A 375 21.11 -6.02 6.44
C LEU A 375 21.24 -5.24 5.12
N HIS A 376 22.38 -4.63 4.85
CA HIS A 376 22.63 -3.83 3.64
C HIS A 376 22.50 -4.68 2.37
N ASN A 377 23.07 -5.86 2.35
CA ASN A 377 22.95 -6.81 1.22
C ASN A 377 21.49 -7.26 1.04
N SER A 378 20.77 -7.50 2.12
CA SER A 378 19.33 -7.83 2.07
C SER A 378 18.51 -6.69 1.45
N CYS A 379 18.83 -5.44 1.77
CA CYS A 379 18.20 -4.28 1.14
C CYS A 379 18.49 -4.21 -0.38
N ILE A 380 19.70 -4.53 -0.81
CA ILE A 380 20.06 -4.55 -2.25
C ILE A 380 19.23 -5.62 -2.98
N ILE A 381 19.14 -6.83 -2.41
CA ILE A 381 18.39 -7.94 -3.00
C ILE A 381 16.90 -7.59 -3.10
N ALA A 382 16.33 -7.08 -2.01
CA ALA A 382 14.93 -6.63 -1.99
C ALA A 382 14.67 -5.52 -3.01
N ALA A 383 15.57 -4.55 -3.12
CA ALA A 383 15.46 -3.46 -4.08
C ALA A 383 15.43 -3.97 -5.54
N ASN A 384 16.20 -4.99 -5.88
CA ASN A 384 16.17 -5.58 -7.22
C ASN A 384 14.80 -6.22 -7.54
N VAL A 385 14.15 -6.84 -6.54
CA VAL A 385 12.80 -7.41 -6.69
C VAL A 385 11.77 -6.31 -7.00
N PHE A 386 11.78 -5.20 -6.25
CA PHE A 386 10.85 -4.10 -6.50
C PHE A 386 11.14 -3.33 -7.79
N LYS A 387 12.41 -3.23 -8.22
CA LYS A 387 12.78 -2.69 -9.54
C LYS A 387 12.19 -3.53 -10.67
N GLU A 388 12.25 -4.85 -10.55
CA GLU A 388 11.69 -5.77 -11.54
C GLU A 388 10.16 -5.62 -11.62
N ILE A 389 9.46 -5.57 -10.47
CA ILE A 389 8.02 -5.32 -10.45
C ILE A 389 7.71 -3.98 -11.15
N LYS A 390 8.40 -2.90 -10.77
CA LYS A 390 8.20 -1.56 -11.31
C LYS A 390 8.35 -1.50 -12.83
N SER A 391 9.34 -2.21 -13.39
CA SER A 391 9.66 -2.17 -14.83
C SER A 391 8.51 -2.66 -15.73
N ASN A 392 7.60 -3.47 -15.19
CA ASN A 392 6.47 -4.04 -15.92
C ASN A 392 5.24 -3.09 -16.01
N PHE A 393 5.26 -1.94 -15.32
CA PHE A 393 4.16 -0.98 -15.31
C PHE A 393 4.53 0.37 -15.95
N GLN A 394 5.30 0.33 -17.02
CA GLN A 394 5.67 1.53 -17.80
C GLN A 394 4.50 2.07 -18.62
#